data_50533ee8eb9771cd6eb17843bf2ab7d2
#
_entry.id   50533ee8eb9771cd6eb17843bf2ab7d2
#
_cell.length_a   1.000
_cell.length_b   1.000
_cell.length_c   1.000
_cell.angle_alpha   90.00
_cell.angle_beta   90.00
_cell.angle_gamma   90.00
#
_symmetry.space_group_name_H-M   'P 1'
#
loop_
_entity.id
_entity.type
_entity.pdbx_description
1 polymer ?
#
loop_
_entity_poly.entity_id
_entity_poly.type
_entity_poly.pdbx_seq_one_letter_code
_entity_poly.pdbx_strand_id
1 'polypeptide(L)'
;MGKDVRDLMTQNPRSVRADESVVDAARVLRDENVGSLPVVDGDRLVGMVTDRDIAMRVVAEGRDPSEVSVQEVASRDPVTTEATADLDAALGLMARHQVRRLPVVEQGRLVGILAQADVAGEIGDKQTGRLVEAISEPVSGDR
;
A
#
# COMPACT_ATOMS: atom_id res chain seq x y z
N MET A 1 6.08 14.65 22.38
CA MET A 1 5.66 13.32 22.06
C MET A 1 4.94 13.27 20.75
N GLY A 2 5.40 12.43 19.86
CA GLY A 2 4.79 12.27 18.57
C GLY A 2 3.53 11.42 18.60
N LYS A 3 2.82 11.40 17.50
CA LYS A 3 1.69 10.52 17.32
C LYS A 3 2.16 9.15 16.85
N ASP A 4 1.37 8.14 17.16
CA ASP A 4 1.57 6.80 16.64
C ASP A 4 0.86 6.66 15.30
N VAL A 5 1.29 5.68 14.54
CA VAL A 5 0.68 5.37 13.24
C VAL A 5 -0.83 5.16 13.37
N ARG A 6 -1.28 4.45 14.43
CA ARG A 6 -2.70 4.16 14.61
C ARG A 6 -3.57 5.41 14.78
N ASP A 7 -2.98 6.53 15.18
CA ASP A 7 -3.73 7.78 15.36
C ASP A 7 -4.17 8.37 14.03
N LEU A 8 -3.46 8.06 12.95
CA LEU A 8 -3.71 8.64 11.63
C LEU A 8 -4.07 7.63 10.56
N MET A 9 -3.91 6.33 10.80
CA MET A 9 -4.21 5.32 9.79
C MET A 9 -5.70 5.23 9.52
N THR A 10 -6.06 4.78 8.31
CA THR A 10 -7.41 4.38 7.99
C THR A 10 -7.59 2.94 8.49
N GLN A 11 -8.56 2.72 9.36
CA GLN A 11 -8.87 1.40 9.90
C GLN A 11 -9.70 0.59 8.90
N ASN A 12 -9.61 -0.73 9.01
CA ASN A 12 -10.37 -1.65 8.16
C ASN A 12 -10.22 -1.32 6.67
N PRO A 13 -8.97 -1.29 6.17
CA PRO A 13 -8.74 -0.88 4.78
C PRO A 13 -9.29 -1.92 3.80
N ARG A 14 -9.63 -1.46 2.60
CA ARG A 14 -9.96 -2.39 1.53
C ARG A 14 -8.72 -3.21 1.21
N SER A 15 -8.96 -4.49 1.02
CA SER A 15 -7.92 -5.44 0.66
C SER A 15 -8.50 -6.46 -0.31
N VAL A 16 -7.65 -7.29 -0.89
CA VAL A 16 -8.09 -8.41 -1.70
C VAL A 16 -7.47 -9.68 -1.14
N ARG A 17 -8.19 -10.78 -1.28
CA ARG A 17 -7.67 -12.07 -0.86
C ARG A 17 -6.67 -12.59 -1.89
N ALA A 18 -5.69 -13.30 -1.41
CA ALA A 18 -4.64 -13.89 -2.25
C ALA A 18 -5.21 -14.78 -3.36
N ASP A 19 -6.33 -15.45 -3.11
CA ASP A 19 -6.95 -16.36 -4.06
C ASP A 19 -7.99 -15.71 -4.99
N GLU A 20 -8.26 -14.42 -4.82
CA GLU A 20 -9.17 -13.72 -5.73
C GLU A 20 -8.53 -13.52 -7.09
N SER A 21 -9.37 -13.33 -8.10
CA SER A 21 -8.87 -13.07 -9.45
C SER A 21 -8.32 -11.65 -9.57
N VAL A 22 -7.44 -11.47 -10.53
CA VAL A 22 -6.90 -10.16 -10.87
C VAL A 22 -8.02 -9.19 -11.30
N VAL A 23 -9.10 -9.71 -11.90
CA VAL A 23 -10.26 -8.88 -12.24
C VAL A 23 -10.86 -8.25 -10.99
N ASP A 24 -11.02 -9.05 -9.92
CA ASP A 24 -11.55 -8.53 -8.65
C ASP A 24 -10.65 -7.43 -8.09
N ALA A 25 -9.34 -7.65 -8.13
CA ALA A 25 -8.38 -6.64 -7.66
C ALA A 25 -8.47 -5.35 -8.48
N ALA A 26 -8.55 -5.49 -9.81
CA ALA A 26 -8.66 -4.34 -10.70
C ALA A 26 -9.93 -3.52 -10.42
N ARG A 27 -11.04 -4.21 -10.12
CA ARG A 27 -12.29 -3.53 -9.78
C ARG A 27 -12.18 -2.74 -8.48
N VAL A 28 -11.54 -3.30 -7.47
CA VAL A 28 -11.33 -2.59 -6.20
C VAL A 28 -10.42 -1.39 -6.40
N LEU A 29 -9.33 -1.54 -7.16
CA LEU A 29 -8.44 -0.41 -7.48
C LEU A 29 -9.22 0.71 -8.15
N ARG A 30 -10.08 0.36 -9.11
CA ARG A 30 -10.92 1.34 -9.82
C ARG A 30 -11.89 2.03 -8.87
N ASP A 31 -12.62 1.23 -8.08
CA ASP A 31 -13.69 1.74 -7.24
C ASP A 31 -13.16 2.60 -6.10
N GLU A 32 -11.99 2.24 -5.57
CA GLU A 32 -11.32 3.02 -4.52
C GLU A 32 -10.44 4.13 -5.07
N ASN A 33 -10.22 4.14 -6.38
CA ASN A 33 -9.36 5.12 -7.04
C ASN A 33 -7.95 5.14 -6.44
N VAL A 34 -7.37 3.97 -6.28
CA VAL A 34 -6.01 3.80 -5.73
C VAL A 34 -5.18 2.96 -6.67
N GLY A 35 -3.86 3.06 -6.55
CA GLY A 35 -2.93 2.30 -7.39
C GLY A 35 -2.41 1.02 -6.76
N SER A 36 -2.72 0.79 -5.49
CA SER A 36 -2.21 -0.38 -4.77
C SER A 36 -3.22 -0.85 -3.74
N LEU A 37 -3.19 -2.16 -3.46
CA LEU A 37 -4.04 -2.79 -2.46
C LEU A 37 -3.25 -3.80 -1.66
N PRO A 38 -3.52 -3.90 -0.35
CA PRO A 38 -3.01 -5.00 0.44
C PRO A 38 -3.63 -6.32 -0.01
N VAL A 39 -2.82 -7.37 0.00
CA VAL A 39 -3.26 -8.73 -0.31
C VAL A 39 -3.18 -9.54 0.98
N VAL A 40 -4.27 -10.20 1.31
CA VAL A 40 -4.38 -10.92 2.59
C VAL A 40 -4.71 -12.40 2.36
N ASP A 41 -4.30 -13.20 3.33
CA ASP A 41 -4.73 -14.58 3.48
C ASP A 41 -5.39 -14.64 4.86
N GLY A 42 -6.71 -14.73 4.87
CA GLY A 42 -7.46 -14.47 6.09
C GLY A 42 -7.30 -13.01 6.49
N ASP A 43 -6.75 -12.76 7.66
CA ASP A 43 -6.45 -11.41 8.13
C ASP A 43 -4.96 -11.07 8.05
N ARG A 44 -4.13 -12.00 7.60
CA ARG A 44 -2.68 -11.81 7.51
C ARG A 44 -2.31 -11.13 6.21
N LEU A 45 -1.45 -10.15 6.31
CA LEU A 45 -0.92 -9.47 5.12
C LEU A 45 0.14 -10.38 4.47
N VAL A 46 -0.05 -10.67 3.19
CA VAL A 46 0.89 -11.52 2.43
C VAL A 46 1.55 -10.79 1.27
N GLY A 47 1.06 -9.64 0.89
CA GLY A 47 1.67 -8.89 -0.21
C GLY A 47 0.94 -7.61 -0.53
N MET A 48 1.39 -6.97 -1.60
CA MET A 48 0.73 -5.80 -2.19
C MET A 48 0.58 -6.05 -3.69
N VAL A 49 -0.55 -5.65 -4.24
CA VAL A 49 -0.77 -5.69 -5.68
C VAL A 49 -1.01 -4.27 -6.17
N THR A 50 -0.41 -3.94 -7.32
CA THR A 50 -0.52 -2.61 -7.91
C THR A 50 -1.14 -2.71 -9.30
N ASP A 51 -1.64 -1.58 -9.78
CA ASP A 51 -2.11 -1.47 -11.17
C ASP A 51 -0.97 -1.77 -12.15
N ARG A 52 0.26 -1.42 -11.79
CA ARG A 52 1.42 -1.75 -12.62
C ARG A 52 1.66 -3.25 -12.66
N ASP A 53 1.55 -3.96 -11.54
CA ASP A 53 1.68 -5.43 -11.52
C ASP A 53 0.69 -6.06 -12.51
N ILE A 54 -0.54 -5.58 -12.52
CA ILE A 54 -1.58 -6.10 -13.41
C ILE A 54 -1.23 -5.82 -14.87
N ALA A 55 -0.83 -4.58 -15.17
CA ALA A 55 -0.47 -4.22 -16.53
C ALA A 55 0.71 -5.02 -17.06
N MET A 56 1.75 -5.18 -16.24
CA MET A 56 3.02 -5.78 -16.67
C MET A 56 3.01 -7.30 -16.62
N ARG A 57 2.31 -7.88 -15.67
CA ARG A 57 2.36 -9.32 -15.44
C ARG A 57 1.15 -10.08 -15.94
N VAL A 58 0.10 -9.39 -16.30
CA VAL A 58 -1.12 -9.99 -16.83
C VAL A 58 -1.37 -9.51 -18.24
N VAL A 59 -1.62 -8.21 -18.41
CA VAL A 59 -2.01 -7.66 -19.72
C VAL A 59 -0.87 -7.78 -20.74
N ALA A 60 0.33 -7.34 -20.36
CA ALA A 60 1.49 -7.39 -21.28
C ALA A 60 1.89 -8.82 -21.64
N GLU A 61 1.60 -9.79 -20.75
CA GLU A 61 1.90 -11.20 -20.98
C GLU A 61 0.78 -11.94 -21.70
N GLY A 62 -0.29 -11.25 -22.05
CA GLY A 62 -1.42 -11.84 -22.77
C GLY A 62 -2.22 -12.85 -21.95
N ARG A 63 -2.16 -12.76 -20.62
CA ARG A 63 -2.87 -13.68 -19.75
C ARG A 63 -4.30 -13.21 -19.53
N ASP A 64 -5.20 -14.15 -19.30
CA ASP A 64 -6.60 -13.83 -19.01
C ASP A 64 -6.70 -13.43 -17.52
N PRO A 65 -7.05 -12.18 -17.23
CA PRO A 65 -7.08 -11.72 -15.83
C PRO A 65 -8.10 -12.46 -14.96
N SER A 66 -9.13 -13.05 -15.57
CA SER A 66 -10.12 -13.81 -14.77
C SER A 66 -9.57 -15.16 -14.30
N GLU A 67 -8.48 -15.63 -14.91
CA GLU A 67 -7.86 -16.92 -14.58
C GLU A 67 -6.55 -16.77 -13.80
N VAL A 68 -6.14 -15.55 -13.50
CA VAL A 68 -4.92 -15.28 -12.74
C VAL A 68 -5.32 -14.86 -11.33
N SER A 69 -4.76 -15.52 -10.32
CA SER A 69 -5.00 -15.12 -8.94
C SER A 69 -4.08 -13.98 -8.55
N VAL A 70 -4.56 -13.14 -7.63
CA VAL A 70 -3.81 -11.97 -7.16
C VAL A 70 -2.45 -12.36 -6.62
N GLN A 71 -2.34 -13.47 -5.89
CA GLN A 71 -1.08 -13.91 -5.31
C GLN A 71 0.00 -14.21 -6.35
N GLU A 72 -0.39 -14.54 -7.58
CA GLU A 72 0.57 -14.83 -8.65
C GLU A 72 1.32 -13.60 -9.12
N VAL A 73 0.73 -12.42 -8.95
CA VAL A 73 1.29 -11.17 -9.49
C VAL A 73 1.66 -10.15 -8.42
N ALA A 74 1.20 -10.34 -7.20
CA ALA A 74 1.49 -9.43 -6.10
C ALA A 74 2.95 -9.52 -5.67
N SER A 75 3.49 -8.41 -5.16
CA SER A 75 4.80 -8.40 -4.54
C SER A 75 4.68 -9.00 -3.14
N ARG A 76 5.62 -9.85 -2.79
CA ARG A 76 5.71 -10.44 -1.45
C ARG A 76 6.55 -9.54 -0.55
N ASP A 77 6.40 -9.75 0.76
CA ASP A 77 7.18 -9.01 1.76
C ASP A 77 7.08 -7.50 1.58
N PRO A 78 5.86 -6.94 1.61
CA PRO A 78 5.69 -5.51 1.43
C PRO A 78 6.30 -4.72 2.58
N VAL A 79 6.69 -3.49 2.32
CA VAL A 79 7.11 -2.57 3.36
C VAL A 79 5.89 -2.26 4.23
N THR A 80 6.03 -2.48 5.53
CA THR A 80 4.93 -2.29 6.48
C THR A 80 5.37 -1.44 7.66
N THR A 81 4.40 -1.00 8.44
CA THR A 81 4.66 -0.37 9.72
C THR A 81 3.71 -0.96 10.76
N GLU A 82 4.07 -0.83 12.03
CA GLU A 82 3.23 -1.28 13.12
C GLU A 82 2.28 -0.17 13.56
N ALA A 83 1.12 -0.54 14.07
CA ALA A 83 0.15 0.44 14.56
C ALA A 83 0.72 1.29 15.71
N THR A 84 1.59 0.70 16.51
CA THR A 84 2.22 1.39 17.66
C THR A 84 3.52 2.08 17.30
N ALA A 85 3.94 2.01 16.05
CA ALA A 85 5.17 2.67 15.61
C ALA A 85 5.01 4.18 15.66
N ASP A 86 6.13 4.85 15.86
CA ASP A 86 6.19 6.30 15.83
C ASP A 86 5.90 6.78 14.40
N LEU A 87 5.08 7.81 14.29
CA LEU A 87 4.70 8.36 13.00
C LEU A 87 5.91 8.83 12.19
N ASP A 88 6.89 9.45 12.84
CA ASP A 88 8.10 9.92 12.14
C ASP A 88 8.87 8.74 11.52
N ALA A 89 8.92 7.61 12.21
CA ALA A 89 9.57 6.42 11.69
C ALA A 89 8.84 5.89 10.45
N ALA A 90 7.50 5.90 10.47
CA ALA A 90 6.70 5.47 9.32
C ALA A 90 6.92 6.41 8.13
N LEU A 91 6.98 7.72 8.38
CA LEU A 91 7.26 8.69 7.32
C LEU A 91 8.63 8.46 6.70
N GLY A 92 9.61 8.11 7.53
CA GLY A 92 10.94 7.76 7.05
C GLY A 92 10.92 6.54 6.13
N LEU A 93 10.10 5.54 6.44
CA LEU A 93 9.93 4.37 5.58
C LEU A 93 9.31 4.76 4.24
N MET A 94 8.29 5.61 4.25
CA MET A 94 7.66 6.08 3.02
C MET A 94 8.66 6.79 2.12
N ALA A 95 9.46 7.69 2.70
CA ALA A 95 10.45 8.44 1.94
C ALA A 95 11.55 7.53 1.39
N ARG A 96 12.04 6.61 2.23
CA ARG A 96 13.14 5.72 1.84
C ARG A 96 12.74 4.78 0.72
N HIS A 97 11.51 4.27 0.77
CA HIS A 97 11.00 3.31 -0.22
C HIS A 97 10.18 3.98 -1.33
N GLN A 98 10.02 5.30 -1.26
CA GLN A 98 9.29 6.11 -2.25
C GLN A 98 7.87 5.58 -2.48
N VAL A 99 7.18 5.28 -1.39
CA VAL A 99 5.79 4.82 -1.43
C VAL A 99 4.90 5.84 -0.74
N ARG A 100 3.66 5.93 -1.17
CA ARG A 100 2.68 6.89 -0.65
C ARG A 100 1.72 6.28 0.34
N ARG A 101 1.76 4.98 0.51
CA ARG A 101 0.88 4.25 1.41
C ARG A 101 1.68 3.10 2.03
N LEU A 102 1.41 2.84 3.31
CA LEU A 102 1.99 1.72 4.02
C LEU A 102 0.88 0.89 4.64
N PRO A 103 0.89 -0.42 4.43
CA PRO A 103 0.04 -1.29 5.22
C PRO A 103 0.48 -1.24 6.68
N VAL A 104 -0.48 -1.18 7.56
CA VAL A 104 -0.25 -1.17 9.00
C VAL A 104 -0.65 -2.53 9.55
N VAL A 105 0.27 -3.16 10.28
CA VAL A 105 0.06 -4.51 10.77
C VAL A 105 0.22 -4.58 12.29
N GLU A 106 -0.42 -5.59 12.88
CA GLU A 106 -0.20 -5.99 14.27
C GLU A 106 -0.04 -7.50 14.25
N GLN A 107 1.13 -7.98 14.66
CA GLN A 107 1.42 -9.42 14.65
C GLN A 107 1.16 -10.06 13.29
N GLY A 108 1.50 -9.34 12.20
CA GLY A 108 1.32 -9.81 10.84
C GLY A 108 -0.09 -9.64 10.28
N ARG A 109 -1.04 -9.17 11.08
CA ARG A 109 -2.42 -8.95 10.62
C ARG A 109 -2.59 -7.53 10.13
N LEU A 110 -3.29 -7.40 9.02
CA LEU A 110 -3.57 -6.08 8.45
C LEU A 110 -4.63 -5.38 9.31
N VAL A 111 -4.28 -4.21 9.86
CA VAL A 111 -5.20 -3.44 10.70
C VAL A 111 -5.48 -2.05 10.14
N GLY A 112 -4.70 -1.59 9.19
CA GLY A 112 -4.91 -0.25 8.62
C GLY A 112 -4.04 0.03 7.42
N ILE A 113 -4.24 1.21 6.89
CA ILE A 113 -3.39 1.79 5.84
C ILE A 113 -3.02 3.20 6.30
N LEU A 114 -1.75 3.53 6.22
CA LEU A 114 -1.27 4.89 6.45
C LEU A 114 -0.96 5.49 5.09
N ALA A 115 -1.68 6.54 4.71
CA ALA A 115 -1.46 7.22 3.45
C ALA A 115 -0.75 8.55 3.69
N GLN A 116 0.06 8.97 2.73
CA GLN A 116 0.72 10.27 2.76
C GLN A 116 -0.30 11.40 3.04
N ALA A 117 -1.46 11.33 2.40
CA ALA A 117 -2.49 12.36 2.55
C ALA A 117 -3.03 12.44 3.98
N ASP A 118 -3.07 11.31 4.72
CA ASP A 118 -3.55 11.29 6.09
C ASP A 118 -2.62 12.04 7.02
N VAL A 119 -1.36 12.11 6.67
CA VAL A 119 -0.31 12.66 7.51
C VAL A 119 -0.08 14.15 7.22
N ALA A 120 -0.37 14.58 6.01
CA ALA A 120 -0.07 15.92 5.54
C ALA A 120 -0.64 17.04 6.43
N GLY A 121 -1.79 16.79 7.06
CA GLY A 121 -2.41 17.77 7.95
C GLY A 121 -1.88 17.77 9.37
N GLU A 122 -1.07 16.77 9.74
CA GLU A 122 -0.64 16.58 11.13
C GLU A 122 0.80 17.01 11.38
N ILE A 123 1.64 17.02 10.33
CA ILE A 123 3.04 17.41 10.45
C ILE A 123 3.23 18.77 9.80
N GLY A 124 4.25 19.47 10.24
CA GLY A 124 4.55 20.79 9.70
C GLY A 124 4.84 20.75 8.21
N ASP A 125 4.57 21.86 7.52
CA ASP A 125 4.76 21.99 6.08
C ASP A 125 6.16 21.55 5.64
N LYS A 126 7.16 21.84 6.44
CA LYS A 126 8.54 21.51 6.13
C LYS A 126 8.76 20.00 6.01
N GLN A 127 8.21 19.23 6.94
CA GLN A 127 8.32 17.77 6.90
C GLN A 127 7.48 17.20 5.77
N THR A 128 6.28 17.74 5.57
CA THR A 128 5.41 17.31 4.47
C THR A 128 6.07 17.58 3.14
N GLY A 129 6.66 18.77 2.97
CA GLY A 129 7.35 19.12 1.75
C GLY A 129 8.50 18.18 1.43
N ARG A 130 9.29 17.82 2.43
CA ARG A 130 10.40 16.89 2.23
C ARG A 130 9.91 15.49 1.86
N LEU A 131 8.83 15.03 2.46
CA LEU A 131 8.25 13.72 2.15
C LEU A 131 7.71 13.70 0.72
N VAL A 132 6.96 14.70 0.33
CA VAL A 132 6.39 14.80 -1.01
C VAL A 132 7.51 14.86 -2.05
N GLU A 133 8.54 15.62 -1.79
CA GLU A 133 9.68 15.72 -2.69
C GLU A 133 10.36 14.37 -2.90
N ALA A 134 10.60 13.63 -1.82
CA ALA A 134 11.23 12.32 -1.90
C ALA A 134 10.38 11.31 -2.66
N ILE A 135 9.07 11.31 -2.44
CA ILE A 135 8.15 10.37 -3.09
C ILE A 135 7.93 10.72 -4.56
N SER A 136 7.98 12.01 -4.88
CA SER A 136 7.69 12.50 -6.23
C SER A 136 8.86 12.41 -7.20
N GLU A 137 10.06 12.06 -6.72
CA GLU A 137 11.18 11.84 -7.62
C GLU A 137 10.85 10.72 -8.60
N PRO A 138 11.32 10.81 -9.85
CA PRO A 138 11.01 9.80 -10.85
C PRO A 138 11.55 8.43 -10.42
N VAL A 139 10.64 7.53 -10.13
CA VAL A 139 10.97 6.13 -9.83
C VAL A 139 10.10 5.28 -10.72
N SER A 140 10.74 4.44 -11.51
CA SER A 140 10.03 3.60 -12.47
C SER A 140 9.00 2.72 -11.75
N GLY A 141 7.75 2.86 -12.16
CA GLY A 141 6.69 2.01 -11.67
C GLY A 141 6.10 2.36 -10.32
N ASP A 142 6.51 3.45 -9.75
CA ASP A 142 6.00 3.85 -8.45
C ASP A 142 4.71 4.64 -8.58
N ARG A 143 3.79 4.38 -7.68
CA ARG A 143 2.47 5.00 -7.68
C ARG A 143 2.07 5.39 -6.29
#